data_6ef20e16352127bafd17ed9dd9326b29
#
_entry.id   6ef20e16352127bafd17ed9dd9326b29
#
_cell.length_a   1.000
_cell.length_b   1.000
_cell.length_c   1.000
_cell.angle_alpha   90.00
_cell.angle_beta   90.00
_cell.angle_gamma   90.00
#
_symmetry.space_group_name_H-M   'P 1'
#
loop_
_entity.id
_entity.type
_entity.pdbx_description
1 polymer ?
#
loop_
_entity_poly.entity_id
_entity_poly.type
_entity_poly.pdbx_seq_one_letter_code
_entity_poly.pdbx_strand_id
1 'polypeptide(L)'
;RVSEVVIPLYALCARFEVLLELFVEEALEAAPPPPPTDEDEDDAELAYEESVRRGVRARMLVSVEEKLRLVGRANPGCAGQVAEAVGHLEDARRRMELNYQVLAAFEQFLLRTLRAFALRPRDA
;
A
#
# COMPACT_ATOMS: atom_id res chain seq x y z
N ARG A 1 -20.18 -4.35 -13.96
CA ARG A 1 -19.90 -5.76 -13.96
C ARG A 1 -18.64 -6.07 -13.23
N VAL A 2 -18.58 -7.27 -12.74
CA VAL A 2 -17.45 -7.69 -11.92
C VAL A 2 -16.14 -7.61 -12.70
N SER A 3 -16.12 -8.10 -13.93
CA SER A 3 -14.90 -8.10 -14.72
C SER A 3 -14.43 -6.69 -15.05
N GLU A 4 -15.34 -5.74 -15.17
CA GLU A 4 -14.99 -4.36 -15.48
C GLU A 4 -14.31 -3.68 -14.31
N VAL A 5 -14.51 -4.19 -13.09
CA VAL A 5 -13.93 -3.59 -11.88
C VAL A 5 -12.72 -4.37 -11.41
N VAL A 6 -12.76 -5.69 -11.52
CA VAL A 6 -11.70 -6.56 -11.01
C VAL A 6 -10.40 -6.40 -11.81
N ILE A 7 -10.50 -6.26 -13.14
CA ILE A 7 -9.31 -6.10 -13.97
C ILE A 7 -8.54 -4.83 -13.62
N PRO A 8 -9.20 -3.64 -13.51
CA PRO A 8 -8.49 -2.46 -13.06
C PRO A 8 -7.90 -2.59 -11.66
N LEU A 9 -8.55 -3.35 -10.79
CA LEU A 9 -8.06 -3.56 -9.44
C LEU A 9 -6.75 -4.32 -9.45
N TYR A 10 -6.65 -5.38 -10.25
CA TYR A 10 -5.39 -6.11 -10.36
C TYR A 10 -4.31 -5.28 -11.03
N ALA A 11 -4.70 -4.40 -11.95
CA ALA A 11 -3.75 -3.47 -12.55
C ALA A 11 -3.19 -2.51 -11.50
N LEU A 12 -4.01 -2.08 -10.54
CA LEU A 12 -3.54 -1.24 -9.44
C LEU A 12 -2.56 -1.98 -8.55
N CYS A 13 -2.83 -3.26 -8.26
CA CYS A 13 -1.89 -4.07 -7.48
C CYS A 13 -0.56 -4.18 -8.19
N ALA A 14 -0.58 -4.44 -9.51
CA ALA A 14 0.66 -4.54 -10.28
C ALA A 14 1.42 -3.23 -10.29
N ARG A 15 0.71 -2.11 -10.40
CA ARG A 15 1.33 -0.80 -10.34
C ARG A 15 1.96 -0.52 -8.99
N PHE A 16 1.26 -0.89 -7.93
CA PHE A 16 1.80 -0.71 -6.59
C PHE A 16 3.14 -1.42 -6.46
N GLU A 17 3.20 -2.66 -6.94
CA GLU A 17 4.43 -3.44 -6.88
C GLU A 17 5.56 -2.80 -7.68
N VAL A 18 5.27 -2.37 -8.91
CA VAL A 18 6.26 -1.74 -9.76
C VAL A 18 6.78 -0.44 -9.14
N LEU A 19 5.87 0.38 -8.63
CA LEU A 19 6.26 1.65 -8.01
C LEU A 19 7.08 1.41 -6.74
N LEU A 20 6.72 0.42 -5.97
CA LEU A 20 7.47 0.10 -4.77
C LEU A 20 8.92 -0.25 -5.12
N GLU A 21 9.12 -1.10 -6.13
CA GLU A 21 10.47 -1.48 -6.52
C GLU A 21 11.25 -0.30 -7.10
N LEU A 22 10.61 0.54 -7.90
CA LEU A 22 11.27 1.72 -8.45
C LEU A 22 11.68 2.69 -7.35
N PHE A 23 10.82 2.94 -6.39
CA PHE A 23 11.14 3.86 -5.29
C PHE A 23 12.20 3.28 -4.38
N VAL A 24 12.22 1.97 -4.20
CA VAL A 24 13.28 1.32 -3.43
C VAL A 24 14.62 1.48 -4.13
N GLU A 25 14.67 1.28 -5.45
CA GLU A 25 15.89 1.49 -6.21
C GLU A 25 16.39 2.92 -6.08
N GLU A 26 15.49 3.89 -6.21
CA GLU A 26 15.87 5.29 -6.05
C GLU A 26 16.42 5.58 -4.67
N ALA A 27 15.77 5.03 -3.65
CA ALA A 27 16.20 5.28 -2.28
C ALA A 27 17.57 4.65 -2.01
N LEU A 28 17.83 3.47 -2.57
CA LEU A 28 19.12 2.81 -2.39
C LEU A 28 20.23 3.54 -3.14
N GLU A 29 19.92 4.14 -4.29
CA GLU A 29 20.89 4.94 -5.01
C GLU A 29 21.24 6.22 -4.24
N ALA A 30 20.23 6.84 -3.65
CA ALA A 30 20.44 8.07 -2.88
C ALA A 30 21.17 7.82 -1.56
N ALA A 31 20.94 6.66 -0.95
CA ALA A 31 21.53 6.31 0.33
C ALA A 31 21.92 4.83 0.30
N PRO A 32 23.08 4.51 -0.29
CA PRO A 32 23.48 3.10 -0.38
C PRO A 32 23.79 2.51 0.99
N PRO A 33 23.76 1.19 1.11
CA PRO A 33 24.06 0.56 2.40
C PRO A 33 25.45 0.93 2.89
N PRO A 34 25.61 1.05 4.21
CA PRO A 34 26.94 1.36 4.76
C PRO A 34 27.92 0.25 4.44
N PRO A 35 29.22 0.57 4.37
CA PRO A 35 30.21 -0.45 4.07
C PRO A 35 30.17 -1.56 5.12
N PRO A 36 30.33 -2.80 4.70
CA PRO A 36 30.31 -3.92 5.64
C PRO A 36 31.49 -3.86 6.59
N THR A 37 31.25 -4.21 7.84
CA THR A 37 32.28 -4.12 8.85
C THR A 37 32.71 -5.49 9.36
N ASP A 38 32.04 -6.57 8.97
CA ASP A 38 32.42 -7.90 9.43
C ASP A 38 31.89 -8.98 8.52
N GLU A 39 31.83 -10.21 9.02
CA GLU A 39 31.60 -11.40 8.20
C GLU A 39 30.17 -11.57 7.70
N ASP A 40 29.22 -10.83 8.27
CA ASP A 40 27.82 -10.98 7.89
C ASP A 40 27.40 -9.89 6.90
N GLU A 41 28.28 -9.59 5.97
CA GLU A 41 28.09 -8.57 4.97
C GLU A 41 26.78 -8.70 4.21
N ASP A 42 26.50 -9.93 3.72
CA ASP A 42 25.29 -10.15 2.92
C ASP A 42 24.04 -9.98 3.74
N ASP A 43 24.06 -10.45 4.99
CA ASP A 43 22.89 -10.32 5.87
C ASP A 43 22.64 -8.86 6.23
N ALA A 44 23.69 -8.10 6.47
CA ALA A 44 23.57 -6.68 6.80
C ALA A 44 23.00 -5.90 5.62
N GLU A 45 23.44 -6.23 4.41
CA GLU A 45 22.95 -5.56 3.22
C GLU A 45 21.48 -5.87 2.97
N LEU A 46 21.10 -7.15 3.11
CA LEU A 46 19.70 -7.53 2.97
C LEU A 46 18.82 -6.86 4.02
N ALA A 47 19.31 -6.77 5.26
CA ALA A 47 18.56 -6.10 6.32
C ALA A 47 18.37 -4.61 6.01
N TYR A 48 19.40 -3.98 5.46
CA TYR A 48 19.32 -2.58 5.09
C TYR A 48 18.29 -2.38 3.97
N GLU A 49 18.35 -3.21 2.93
CA GLU A 49 17.40 -3.12 1.83
C GLU A 49 15.98 -3.33 2.31
N GLU A 50 15.77 -4.28 3.22
CA GLU A 50 14.45 -4.54 3.75
C GLU A 50 13.95 -3.34 4.55
N SER A 51 14.83 -2.70 5.32
CA SER A 51 14.49 -1.50 6.07
C SER A 51 14.07 -0.37 5.13
N VAL A 52 14.81 -0.18 4.04
CA VAL A 52 14.47 0.82 3.04
C VAL A 52 13.12 0.51 2.40
N ARG A 53 12.88 -0.76 2.08
CA ARG A 53 11.63 -1.17 1.46
C ARG A 53 10.45 -0.88 2.38
N ARG A 54 10.58 -1.15 3.67
CA ARG A 54 9.52 -0.84 4.62
C ARG A 54 9.23 0.65 4.69
N GLY A 55 10.28 1.46 4.69
CA GLY A 55 10.11 2.91 4.72
C GLY A 55 9.42 3.44 3.48
N VAL A 56 9.83 2.95 2.31
CA VAL A 56 9.20 3.35 1.05
C VAL A 56 7.74 2.93 1.04
N ARG A 57 7.47 1.69 1.43
CA ARG A 57 6.11 1.18 1.46
C ARG A 57 5.23 2.00 2.40
N ALA A 58 5.76 2.35 3.57
CA ALA A 58 5.00 3.15 4.53
C ALA A 58 4.62 4.50 3.94
N ARG A 59 5.55 5.13 3.23
CA ARG A 59 5.25 6.42 2.59
C ARG A 59 4.22 6.29 1.48
N MET A 60 4.27 5.19 0.72
CA MET A 60 3.28 4.95 -0.31
C MET A 60 1.89 4.78 0.29
N LEU A 61 1.78 4.07 1.41
CA LEU A 61 0.50 3.89 2.06
C LEU A 61 -0.04 5.18 2.65
N VAL A 62 0.84 6.05 3.15
CA VAL A 62 0.43 7.37 3.59
C VAL A 62 -0.15 8.17 2.42
N SER A 63 0.48 8.07 1.24
CA SER A 63 -0.04 8.74 0.05
C SER A 63 -1.43 8.22 -0.33
N VAL A 64 -1.65 6.91 -0.21
CA VAL A 64 -2.96 6.33 -0.49
C VAL A 64 -3.99 6.89 0.49
N GLU A 65 -3.63 6.95 1.77
CA GLU A 65 -4.54 7.49 2.77
C GLU A 65 -4.89 8.95 2.48
N GLU A 66 -3.89 9.74 2.10
CA GLU A 66 -4.12 11.15 1.77
C GLU A 66 -5.08 11.30 0.60
N LYS A 67 -4.95 10.44 -0.41
CA LYS A 67 -5.87 10.48 -1.55
C LYS A 67 -7.29 10.10 -1.13
N LEU A 68 -7.42 9.10 -0.28
CA LEU A 68 -8.73 8.71 0.23
C LEU A 68 -9.39 9.87 0.99
N ARG A 69 -8.61 10.57 1.81
CA ARG A 69 -9.15 11.70 2.56
C ARG A 69 -9.55 12.85 1.64
N LEU A 70 -8.80 13.06 0.56
CA LEU A 70 -9.18 14.06 -0.44
C LEU A 70 -10.51 13.70 -1.09
N VAL A 71 -10.70 12.43 -1.43
CA VAL A 71 -11.98 11.98 -1.99
C VAL A 71 -13.13 12.26 -1.02
N GLY A 72 -12.91 11.98 0.26
CA GLY A 72 -13.93 12.23 1.28
C GLY A 72 -14.29 13.70 1.40
N ARG A 73 -13.29 14.56 1.34
CA ARG A 73 -13.55 16.01 1.44
C ARG A 73 -14.27 16.54 0.21
N ALA A 74 -13.94 16.00 -0.96
CA ALA A 74 -14.59 16.43 -2.19
C ALA A 74 -15.99 15.85 -2.34
N ASN A 75 -16.29 14.76 -1.65
CA ASN A 75 -17.58 14.07 -1.76
C ASN A 75 -18.12 13.75 -0.37
N PRO A 76 -18.67 14.76 0.34
CA PRO A 76 -19.11 14.52 1.73
C PRO A 76 -20.10 13.37 1.88
N GLY A 77 -20.87 13.07 0.85
CA GLY A 77 -21.78 11.94 0.91
C GLY A 77 -21.08 10.60 1.01
N CYS A 78 -19.77 10.55 0.73
CA CYS A 78 -18.98 9.32 0.81
C CYS A 78 -18.12 9.24 2.07
N ALA A 79 -18.33 10.15 3.04
CA ALA A 79 -17.47 10.21 4.20
C ALA A 79 -17.41 8.88 4.96
N GLY A 80 -18.55 8.20 5.08
CA GLY A 80 -18.58 6.90 5.77
C GLY A 80 -17.78 5.84 5.05
N GLN A 81 -17.90 5.78 3.73
CA GLN A 81 -17.17 4.81 2.94
C GLN A 81 -15.66 5.11 2.96
N VAL A 82 -15.29 6.39 2.94
CA VAL A 82 -13.89 6.76 3.03
C VAL A 82 -13.31 6.37 4.39
N ALA A 83 -14.05 6.62 5.48
CA ALA A 83 -13.59 6.22 6.80
C ALA A 83 -13.39 4.70 6.88
N GLU A 84 -14.31 3.96 6.28
CA GLU A 84 -14.19 2.51 6.22
C GLU A 84 -12.96 2.08 5.42
N ALA A 85 -12.73 2.73 4.28
CA ALA A 85 -11.56 2.43 3.46
C ALA A 85 -10.26 2.71 4.20
N VAL A 86 -10.20 3.80 4.96
CA VAL A 86 -9.02 4.12 5.75
C VAL A 86 -8.79 3.04 6.81
N GLY A 87 -9.87 2.53 7.41
CA GLY A 87 -9.76 1.42 8.34
C GLY A 87 -9.22 0.17 7.69
N HIS A 88 -9.67 -0.13 6.48
CA HIS A 88 -9.15 -1.29 5.72
C HIS A 88 -7.67 -1.10 5.39
N LEU A 89 -7.25 0.13 5.10
CA LEU A 89 -5.85 0.42 4.82
C LEU A 89 -4.99 0.20 6.07
N GLU A 90 -5.48 0.60 7.24
CA GLU A 90 -4.78 0.34 8.49
C GLU A 90 -4.62 -1.15 8.74
N ASP A 91 -5.67 -1.92 8.50
CA ASP A 91 -5.59 -3.38 8.64
C ASP A 91 -4.56 -3.97 7.69
N ALA A 92 -4.53 -3.50 6.45
CA ALA A 92 -3.56 -3.96 5.48
C ALA A 92 -2.14 -3.65 5.94
N ARG A 93 -1.93 -2.44 6.46
CA ARG A 93 -0.63 -2.03 6.95
C ARG A 93 -0.14 -2.94 8.08
N ARG A 94 -1.02 -3.27 9.01
CA ARG A 94 -0.67 -4.18 10.10
C ARG A 94 -0.29 -5.56 9.57
N ARG A 95 -1.04 -6.06 8.61
CA ARG A 95 -0.75 -7.37 8.02
C ARG A 95 0.58 -7.39 7.30
N MET A 96 0.89 -6.30 6.60
CA MET A 96 2.18 -6.18 5.92
C MET A 96 3.35 -6.24 6.89
N GLU A 97 3.14 -5.75 8.11
CA GLU A 97 4.20 -5.79 9.11
C GLU A 97 4.32 -7.12 9.80
N LEU A 98 3.22 -7.86 9.90
CA LEU A 98 3.22 -9.14 10.59
C LEU A 98 3.64 -10.31 9.71
N ASN A 99 3.42 -10.22 8.41
CA ASN A 99 3.80 -11.27 7.50
C ASN A 99 4.26 -10.64 6.19
N TYR A 100 4.87 -11.42 5.34
CA TYR A 100 5.54 -10.88 4.17
C TYR A 100 4.66 -10.83 2.92
N GLN A 101 3.36 -11.03 3.05
CA GLN A 101 2.47 -11.05 1.90
C GLN A 101 1.90 -9.66 1.63
N VAL A 102 2.78 -8.75 1.24
CA VAL A 102 2.42 -7.35 1.04
C VAL A 102 1.36 -7.19 -0.05
N LEU A 103 1.55 -7.87 -1.18
CA LEU A 103 0.60 -7.72 -2.29
C LEU A 103 -0.77 -8.29 -1.95
N ALA A 104 -0.80 -9.42 -1.23
CA ALA A 104 -2.07 -10.00 -0.81
C ALA A 104 -2.81 -9.07 0.14
N ALA A 105 -2.08 -8.40 1.04
CA ALA A 105 -2.69 -7.45 1.96
C ALA A 105 -3.23 -6.24 1.21
N PHE A 106 -2.48 -5.75 0.23
CA PHE A 106 -2.92 -4.61 -0.57
C PHE A 106 -4.14 -4.97 -1.43
N GLU A 107 -4.14 -6.16 -2.00
CA GLU A 107 -5.29 -6.64 -2.77
C GLU A 107 -6.54 -6.71 -1.89
N GLN A 108 -6.39 -7.22 -0.66
CA GLN A 108 -7.48 -7.30 0.28
C GLN A 108 -8.03 -5.90 0.61
N PHE A 109 -7.13 -4.95 0.80
CA PHE A 109 -7.54 -3.57 1.03
C PHE A 109 -8.37 -3.05 -0.14
N LEU A 110 -7.91 -3.27 -1.36
CA LEU A 110 -8.63 -2.79 -2.55
C LEU A 110 -10.00 -3.45 -2.68
N LEU A 111 -10.07 -4.75 -2.46
CA LEU A 111 -11.33 -5.48 -2.55
C LEU A 111 -12.33 -5.02 -1.50
N ARG A 112 -11.87 -4.82 -0.27
CA ARG A 112 -12.75 -4.35 0.80
C ARG A 112 -13.23 -2.93 0.56
N THR A 113 -12.32 -2.09 0.05
CA THR A 113 -12.69 -0.72 -0.26
C THR A 113 -13.70 -0.68 -1.38
N LEU A 114 -13.49 -1.47 -2.41
CA LEU A 114 -14.45 -1.57 -3.50
C LEU A 114 -15.81 -2.02 -2.99
N ARG A 115 -15.83 -3.01 -2.10
CA ARG A 115 -17.09 -3.48 -1.54
C ARG A 115 -17.78 -2.39 -0.72
N ALA A 116 -17.02 -1.63 0.06
CA ALA A 116 -17.58 -0.56 0.87
C ALA A 116 -18.32 0.47 -0.01
N PHE A 117 -17.75 0.80 -1.16
CA PHE A 117 -18.39 1.75 -2.06
C PHE A 117 -19.52 1.11 -2.88
N ALA A 118 -19.36 -0.14 -3.28
CA ALA A 118 -20.36 -0.82 -4.11
C ALA A 118 -21.62 -1.19 -3.33
N LEU A 119 -21.49 -1.48 -2.03
CA LEU A 119 -22.62 -1.87 -1.22
C LEU A 119 -23.23 -0.72 -0.45
N ARG A 120 -22.88 0.50 -0.82
CA ARG A 120 -23.42 1.67 -0.17
C ARG A 120 -24.94 1.68 -0.30
N PRO A 121 -25.67 1.93 0.78
CA PRO A 121 -27.11 2.07 0.71
C PRO A 121 -27.52 3.19 -0.23
N ARG A 122 -28.58 2.94 -1.06
CA ARG A 122 -29.01 3.92 -1.96
C ARG A 122 -29.79 4.88 -1.25
N ASP A 123 -29.93 5.84 -1.51
CA ASP A 123 -30.73 6.83 -0.94
C ASP A 123 -30.83 6.81 0.34
N ALA A 124 -30.14 6.35 0.81
CA ALA A 124 -30.29 6.56 2.18
C ALA A 124 -30.72 7.90 2.51
#